data_7381b1ae8aacc89907eda1bc85a30999
#
_entry.id   7381b1ae8aacc89907eda1bc85a30999
#
_cell.length_a   1.000
_cell.length_b   1.000
_cell.length_c   1.000
_cell.angle_alpha   90.00
_cell.angle_beta   90.00
_cell.angle_gamma   90.00
#
_symmetry.space_group_name_H-M   'P 1'
#
loop_
_entity.id
_entity.type
_entity.pdbx_description
1 polymer ?
#
loop_
_entity_poly.entity_id
_entity_poly.type
_entity_poly.pdbx_seq_one_letter_code
_entity_poly.pdbx_strand_id
1 'polypeptide(L)'
;TAGLCIGGEIRIINCWVCELPNSMVLIGGENINIKNCQLGAQPTGITCKAQGVNKLSFVNNQVYPDGRENLVLDGCNNCIVEGNNFKSYYNGILVLSGNDNRVNKNIFWLTGALQNQMLDHGDDFGIINVKGNNNMFVSNSLSCEWAYTDAVAVNATQGTGNVFKNCFIDNLESYRVFLVNAGTEVSNCVSSDKVSIVE
;
A
#
# COMPACT_ATOMS: atom_id res chain seq x y z
N THR A 1 -21.12 -9.24 1.22
CA THR A 1 -20.70 -10.65 1.00
C THR A 1 -19.28 -10.60 0.50
N ALA A 2 -18.31 -11.05 1.29
CA ALA A 2 -16.94 -11.19 0.83
C ALA A 2 -16.88 -12.34 -0.17
N GLY A 3 -16.34 -12.09 -1.35
CA GLY A 3 -16.01 -13.15 -2.29
C GLY A 3 -14.82 -13.95 -1.77
N LEU A 4 -15.00 -15.20 -1.44
CA LEU A 4 -13.94 -16.12 -1.05
C LEU A 4 -13.40 -16.82 -2.30
N CYS A 5 -12.12 -16.70 -2.56
CA CYS A 5 -11.47 -17.40 -3.65
C CYS A 5 -10.39 -18.33 -3.07
N ILE A 6 -10.58 -19.61 -3.26
CA ILE A 6 -9.67 -20.65 -2.76
C ILE A 6 -9.07 -21.37 -3.95
N GLY A 7 -7.80 -21.10 -4.23
CA GLY A 7 -6.95 -21.85 -5.16
C GLY A 7 -7.27 -21.67 -6.65
N GLY A 8 -6.23 -21.71 -7.47
CA GLY A 8 -6.34 -21.67 -8.93
C GLY A 8 -6.01 -20.29 -9.54
N GLU A 9 -5.98 -20.26 -10.86
CA GLU A 9 -5.82 -19.03 -11.63
C GLU A 9 -7.14 -18.26 -11.65
N ILE A 10 -7.11 -16.98 -11.20
CA ILE A 10 -8.29 -16.13 -11.13
C ILE A 10 -8.05 -14.86 -11.89
N ARG A 11 -9.05 -14.44 -12.65
CA ARG A 11 -9.04 -13.17 -13.38
C ARG A 11 -10.28 -12.36 -13.02
N ILE A 12 -10.06 -11.20 -12.41
CA ILE A 12 -11.10 -10.20 -12.10
C ILE A 12 -10.75 -8.96 -12.90
N ILE A 13 -11.50 -8.68 -13.93
CA ILE A 13 -11.17 -7.64 -14.90
C ILE A 13 -12.40 -6.77 -15.19
N ASN A 14 -12.20 -5.45 -15.19
CA ASN A 14 -13.23 -4.46 -15.50
C ASN A 14 -14.46 -4.55 -14.55
N CYS A 15 -14.23 -4.84 -13.29
CA CYS A 15 -15.29 -4.96 -12.30
C CYS A 15 -15.42 -3.68 -11.46
N TRP A 16 -16.62 -3.43 -11.00
CA TRP A 16 -16.91 -2.40 -9.99
C TRP A 16 -17.44 -3.08 -8.73
N VAL A 17 -16.70 -2.94 -7.62
CA VAL A 17 -17.04 -3.54 -6.33
C VAL A 17 -16.86 -2.48 -5.24
N CYS A 18 -17.95 -1.92 -4.77
CA CYS A 18 -17.97 -0.85 -3.77
C CYS A 18 -19.02 -1.08 -2.69
N GLU A 19 -18.96 -0.32 -1.63
CA GLU A 19 -19.95 -0.25 -0.53
C GLU A 19 -20.11 -1.57 0.28
N LEU A 20 -19.16 -2.47 0.18
CA LEU A 20 -19.11 -3.68 1.00
C LEU A 20 -18.20 -3.46 2.22
N PRO A 21 -18.38 -4.21 3.32
CA PRO A 21 -17.42 -4.18 4.44
C PRO A 21 -15.99 -4.44 3.99
N ASN A 22 -15.80 -5.37 3.05
CA ASN A 22 -14.58 -5.54 2.29
C ASN A 22 -14.96 -5.77 0.83
N SER A 23 -14.34 -5.05 -0.10
CA SER A 23 -14.65 -5.25 -1.52
C SER A 23 -14.13 -6.58 -2.03
N MET A 24 -12.96 -6.99 -1.56
CA MET A 24 -12.32 -8.21 -2.01
C MET A 24 -11.49 -8.86 -0.90
N VAL A 25 -11.66 -10.14 -0.70
CA VAL A 25 -10.82 -10.96 0.19
C VAL A 25 -10.35 -12.20 -0.59
N LEU A 26 -9.04 -12.36 -0.68
CA LEU A 26 -8.37 -13.48 -1.31
C LEU A 26 -7.61 -14.28 -0.24
N ILE A 27 -7.81 -15.58 -0.19
CA ILE A 27 -7.12 -16.44 0.77
C ILE A 27 -6.42 -17.58 0.00
N GLY A 28 -5.09 -17.58 0.06
CA GLY A 28 -4.27 -18.50 -0.71
C GLY A 28 -4.39 -18.29 -2.22
N GLY A 29 -3.86 -19.22 -2.97
CA GLY A 29 -3.90 -19.21 -4.42
C GLY A 29 -2.65 -18.66 -5.08
N GLU A 30 -2.61 -18.85 -6.38
CA GLU A 30 -1.49 -18.49 -7.23
C GLU A 30 -1.97 -17.94 -8.57
N ASN A 31 -1.19 -17.02 -9.17
CA ASN A 31 -1.48 -16.43 -10.49
C ASN A 31 -2.84 -15.69 -10.55
N ILE A 32 -3.14 -14.90 -9.53
CA ILE A 32 -4.38 -14.11 -9.46
C ILE A 32 -4.19 -12.78 -10.17
N ASN A 33 -5.14 -12.38 -10.99
CA ASN A 33 -5.09 -11.17 -11.80
C ASN A 33 -6.29 -10.27 -11.51
N ILE A 34 -6.04 -9.08 -10.98
CA ILE A 34 -7.06 -8.05 -10.72
C ILE A 34 -6.67 -6.82 -11.52
N LYS A 35 -7.47 -6.49 -12.52
CA LYS A 35 -7.10 -5.44 -13.47
C LYS A 35 -8.27 -4.56 -13.88
N ASN A 36 -7.99 -3.26 -13.98
CA ASN A 36 -8.93 -2.24 -14.45
C ASN A 36 -10.24 -2.24 -13.62
N CYS A 37 -10.15 -2.53 -12.34
CA CYS A 37 -11.30 -2.56 -11.44
C CYS A 37 -11.45 -1.25 -10.69
N GLN A 38 -12.69 -0.98 -10.25
CA GLN A 38 -13.01 0.08 -9.31
C GLN A 38 -13.41 -0.56 -7.99
N LEU A 39 -12.65 -0.29 -6.93
CA LEU A 39 -12.76 -0.96 -5.65
C LEU A 39 -12.94 0.06 -4.53
N GLY A 40 -13.90 -0.18 -3.63
CA GLY A 40 -14.11 0.66 -2.46
C GLY A 40 -14.82 -0.10 -1.36
N ALA A 41 -14.42 0.08 -0.11
CA ALA A 41 -15.04 -0.57 1.04
C ALA A 41 -15.76 0.46 1.92
N GLN A 42 -16.54 -0.02 2.89
CA GLN A 42 -17.07 0.82 3.96
C GLN A 42 -15.94 1.32 4.87
N PRO A 43 -16.10 2.45 5.58
CA PRO A 43 -15.04 3.09 6.37
C PRO A 43 -14.35 2.21 7.41
N THR A 44 -14.99 1.16 7.88
CA THR A 44 -14.42 0.21 8.86
C THR A 44 -13.78 -1.02 8.22
N GLY A 45 -13.86 -1.14 6.90
CA GLY A 45 -13.40 -2.32 6.16
C GLY A 45 -12.08 -2.10 5.42
N ILE A 46 -11.49 -3.20 4.97
CA ILE A 46 -10.32 -3.22 4.10
C ILE A 46 -10.81 -3.33 2.66
N THR A 47 -10.37 -2.44 1.76
CA THR A 47 -10.86 -2.47 0.39
C THR A 47 -10.47 -3.77 -0.32
N CYS A 48 -9.19 -4.13 -0.32
CA CYS A 48 -8.72 -5.40 -0.86
C CYS A 48 -7.73 -6.06 0.12
N LYS A 49 -8.04 -7.26 0.57
CA LYS A 49 -7.15 -8.07 1.40
C LYS A 49 -6.76 -9.34 0.66
N ALA A 50 -5.47 -9.57 0.49
CA ALA A 50 -4.92 -10.84 0.04
C ALA A 50 -4.06 -11.46 1.15
N GLN A 51 -4.25 -12.74 1.43
CA GLN A 51 -3.51 -13.45 2.48
C GLN A 51 -2.91 -14.74 1.91
N GLY A 52 -1.59 -14.89 2.02
CA GLY A 52 -0.87 -16.06 1.54
C GLY A 52 -0.97 -16.30 0.03
N VAL A 53 -1.18 -15.25 -0.76
CA VAL A 53 -1.26 -15.34 -2.22
C VAL A 53 0.14 -15.24 -2.83
N ASN A 54 0.41 -16.08 -3.81
CA ASN A 54 1.63 -16.03 -4.60
C ASN A 54 1.33 -15.53 -6.02
N LYS A 55 2.15 -14.60 -6.54
CA LYS A 55 1.99 -14.02 -7.88
C LYS A 55 0.61 -13.36 -8.12
N LEU A 56 0.20 -12.49 -7.20
CA LEU A 56 -0.91 -11.57 -7.46
C LEU A 56 -0.46 -10.47 -8.42
N SER A 57 -1.24 -10.21 -9.44
CA SER A 57 -1.12 -9.05 -10.33
C SER A 57 -2.28 -8.10 -10.06
N PHE A 58 -2.00 -6.96 -9.41
CA PHE A 58 -2.96 -5.91 -9.08
C PHE A 58 -2.62 -4.67 -9.90
N VAL A 59 -3.28 -4.50 -11.06
CA VAL A 59 -2.81 -3.58 -12.10
C VAL A 59 -3.91 -2.64 -12.60
N ASN A 60 -3.58 -1.36 -12.71
CA ASN A 60 -4.45 -0.31 -13.27
C ASN A 60 -5.83 -0.21 -12.59
N ASN A 61 -5.89 -0.42 -11.28
CA ASN A 61 -7.14 -0.30 -10.54
C ASN A 61 -7.32 1.10 -9.97
N GLN A 62 -8.58 1.50 -9.81
CA GLN A 62 -8.99 2.68 -9.05
C GLN A 62 -9.48 2.22 -7.68
N VAL A 63 -8.83 2.69 -6.62
CA VAL A 63 -9.18 2.32 -5.25
C VAL A 63 -9.70 3.57 -4.53
N TYR A 64 -10.96 3.51 -4.11
CA TYR A 64 -11.66 4.63 -3.49
C TYR A 64 -11.36 4.78 -2.00
N PRO A 65 -11.52 6.00 -1.42
CA PRO A 65 -11.02 6.33 -0.10
C PRO A 65 -11.84 5.80 1.08
N ASP A 66 -12.96 5.13 0.84
CA ASP A 66 -13.91 4.81 1.90
C ASP A 66 -13.44 3.68 2.83
N GLY A 67 -12.51 2.82 2.39
CA GLY A 67 -11.93 1.77 3.22
C GLY A 67 -10.86 2.29 4.18
N ARG A 68 -10.71 1.61 5.33
CA ARG A 68 -9.68 1.93 6.33
C ARG A 68 -8.27 1.68 5.78
N GLU A 69 -8.01 0.49 5.26
CA GLU A 69 -6.84 0.18 4.45
C GLU A 69 -7.29 -0.12 3.01
N ASN A 70 -6.50 0.30 2.02
CA ASN A 70 -6.89 0.08 0.64
C ASN A 70 -6.40 -1.27 0.12
N LEU A 71 -5.13 -1.59 0.30
CA LEU A 71 -4.56 -2.86 -0.13
C LEU A 71 -3.72 -3.49 0.99
N VAL A 72 -4.13 -4.64 1.46
CA VAL A 72 -3.38 -5.44 2.43
C VAL A 72 -2.90 -6.73 1.76
N LEU A 73 -1.57 -6.89 1.67
CA LEU A 73 -0.90 -8.09 1.18
C LEU A 73 -0.23 -8.79 2.36
N ASP A 74 -0.94 -9.74 2.97
CA ASP A 74 -0.50 -10.44 4.18
C ASP A 74 0.14 -11.78 3.82
N GLY A 75 1.47 -11.90 4.00
CA GLY A 75 2.23 -13.08 3.61
C GLY A 75 2.22 -13.37 2.10
N CYS A 76 1.98 -12.35 1.26
CA CYS A 76 1.93 -12.50 -0.19
C CYS A 76 3.31 -12.31 -0.81
N ASN A 77 3.68 -13.18 -1.77
CA ASN A 77 5.01 -13.16 -2.37
C ASN A 77 4.94 -13.05 -3.90
N ASN A 78 6.00 -12.50 -4.49
CA ASN A 78 6.15 -12.36 -5.93
C ASN A 78 4.99 -11.60 -6.59
N CYS A 79 4.35 -10.69 -5.88
CA CYS A 79 3.21 -9.93 -6.37
C CYS A 79 3.66 -8.69 -7.15
N ILE A 80 2.80 -8.24 -8.05
CA ILE A 80 2.98 -7.00 -8.81
C ILE A 80 1.80 -6.08 -8.50
N VAL A 81 2.10 -4.87 -8.02
CA VAL A 81 1.15 -3.79 -7.80
C VAL A 81 1.58 -2.63 -8.69
N GLU A 82 0.91 -2.42 -9.82
CA GLU A 82 1.38 -1.47 -10.82
C GLU A 82 0.29 -0.60 -11.42
N GLY A 83 0.60 0.70 -11.57
CA GLY A 83 -0.24 1.64 -12.29
C GLY A 83 -1.59 1.92 -11.60
N ASN A 84 -1.73 1.62 -10.33
CA ASN A 84 -2.98 1.84 -9.61
C ASN A 84 -3.08 3.28 -9.09
N ASN A 85 -4.31 3.75 -8.93
CA ASN A 85 -4.62 5.01 -8.28
C ASN A 85 -5.36 4.72 -6.98
N PHE A 86 -4.65 4.85 -5.87
CA PHE A 86 -5.18 4.69 -4.53
C PHE A 86 -5.54 6.05 -3.95
N LYS A 87 -6.78 6.17 -3.48
CA LYS A 87 -7.22 7.31 -2.66
C LYS A 87 -7.57 6.80 -1.27
N SER A 88 -7.24 7.55 -0.24
CA SER A 88 -7.59 7.18 1.14
C SER A 88 -7.81 8.40 2.02
N TYR A 89 -8.66 8.23 3.01
CA TYR A 89 -8.81 9.16 4.14
C TYR A 89 -7.89 8.77 5.31
N TYR A 90 -7.27 7.59 5.27
CA TYR A 90 -6.50 7.01 6.37
C TYR A 90 -5.08 6.65 5.92
N ASN A 91 -4.15 6.62 6.88
CA ASN A 91 -2.85 5.98 6.69
C ASN A 91 -3.03 4.45 6.46
N GLY A 92 -1.99 3.77 5.96
CA GLY A 92 -2.13 2.34 5.61
C GLY A 92 -2.78 2.10 4.26
N ILE A 93 -2.58 3.00 3.30
CA ILE A 93 -3.05 2.77 1.92
C ILE A 93 -2.52 1.44 1.41
N LEU A 94 -1.25 1.14 1.67
CA LEU A 94 -0.66 -0.17 1.37
C LEU A 94 -0.03 -0.75 2.64
N VAL A 95 -0.43 -1.97 3.00
CA VAL A 95 0.20 -2.79 4.05
C VAL A 95 0.71 -4.08 3.41
N LEU A 96 2.01 -4.31 3.47
CA LEU A 96 2.66 -5.42 2.79
C LEU A 96 3.55 -6.20 3.77
N SER A 97 3.25 -7.47 4.00
CA SER A 97 4.01 -8.37 4.89
C SER A 97 4.54 -9.61 4.16
N GLY A 98 4.82 -9.52 2.88
CA GLY A 98 5.39 -10.61 2.08
C GLY A 98 6.72 -10.23 1.45
N ASN A 99 7.28 -11.13 0.65
CA ASN A 99 8.60 -10.98 0.08
C ASN A 99 8.59 -10.89 -1.45
N ASP A 100 9.66 -10.30 -2.00
CA ASP A 100 9.93 -10.27 -3.44
C ASP A 100 8.81 -9.63 -4.26
N ASN A 101 8.08 -8.68 -3.66
CA ASN A 101 6.99 -7.97 -4.34
C ASN A 101 7.50 -6.73 -5.06
N ARG A 102 6.81 -6.34 -6.13
CA ARG A 102 7.10 -5.14 -6.92
C ARG A 102 5.92 -4.19 -6.90
N VAL A 103 6.18 -2.96 -6.47
CA VAL A 103 5.18 -1.89 -6.34
C VAL A 103 5.65 -0.72 -7.19
N ASN A 104 5.07 -0.55 -8.38
CA ASN A 104 5.61 0.35 -9.39
C ASN A 104 4.56 1.30 -9.95
N LYS A 105 4.94 2.55 -10.18
CA LYS A 105 4.13 3.54 -10.91
C LYS A 105 2.72 3.72 -10.36
N ASN A 106 2.54 3.54 -9.05
CA ASN A 106 1.26 3.79 -8.39
C ASN A 106 1.17 5.25 -7.92
N ILE A 107 -0.05 5.72 -7.82
CA ILE A 107 -0.39 6.98 -7.17
C ILE A 107 -1.05 6.62 -5.83
N PHE A 108 -0.47 7.12 -4.75
CA PHE A 108 -1.02 7.02 -3.39
C PHE A 108 -1.42 8.43 -2.95
N TRP A 109 -2.71 8.68 -2.85
CA TRP A 109 -3.23 9.99 -2.49
C TRP A 109 -4.02 9.92 -1.18
N LEU A 110 -3.45 10.56 -0.15
CA LEU A 110 -4.10 10.76 1.13
C LEU A 110 -4.92 12.05 1.06
N THR A 111 -6.26 11.93 1.03
CA THR A 111 -7.18 13.05 0.86
C THR A 111 -7.89 13.37 2.17
N GLY A 112 -7.86 14.64 2.59
CA GLY A 112 -8.77 15.19 3.60
C GLY A 112 -8.90 14.42 4.92
N ALA A 113 -7.93 13.58 5.25
CA ALA A 113 -7.97 12.83 6.50
C ALA A 113 -8.07 13.79 7.68
N LEU A 114 -9.08 13.62 8.49
CA LEU A 114 -9.13 14.27 9.77
C LEU A 114 -7.87 13.85 10.54
N GLN A 115 -7.13 14.82 11.04
CA GLN A 115 -5.85 14.63 11.73
C GLN A 115 -5.89 13.49 12.79
N ASN A 116 -7.06 13.26 13.39
CA ASN A 116 -7.32 12.21 14.37
C ASN A 116 -7.43 10.79 13.76
N GLN A 117 -7.57 10.64 12.45
CA GLN A 117 -7.73 9.34 11.81
C GLN A 117 -6.40 8.71 11.40
N MET A 118 -5.33 9.49 11.35
CA MET A 118 -3.98 8.98 11.09
C MET A 118 -3.39 8.22 12.29
N LEU A 119 -3.95 8.39 13.49
CA LEU A 119 -3.41 7.88 14.74
C LEU A 119 -3.93 6.50 15.17
N ASP A 120 -4.83 5.90 14.39
CA ASP A 120 -5.49 4.64 14.79
C ASP A 120 -4.52 3.43 14.90
N HIS A 121 -3.31 3.54 14.35
CA HIS A 121 -2.30 2.46 14.34
C HIS A 121 -0.99 2.81 15.05
N GLY A 122 -0.92 3.97 15.70
CA GLY A 122 0.28 4.48 16.38
C GLY A 122 1.12 5.40 15.47
N ASP A 123 2.02 6.15 16.10
CA ASP A 123 2.74 7.28 15.53
C ASP A 123 3.66 6.91 14.35
N ASP A 124 4.11 5.65 14.29
CA ASP A 124 5.03 5.17 13.24
C ASP A 124 4.31 4.44 12.10
N PHE A 125 2.98 4.34 12.12
CA PHE A 125 2.24 3.70 11.04
C PHE A 125 2.19 4.61 9.81
N GLY A 126 2.87 4.20 8.75
CA GLY A 126 3.00 4.99 7.53
C GLY A 126 1.79 4.88 6.59
N ILE A 127 1.80 5.70 5.58
CA ILE A 127 0.87 5.58 4.44
C ILE A 127 1.15 4.27 3.69
N ILE A 128 2.43 3.92 3.56
CA ILE A 128 2.91 2.62 3.07
C ILE A 128 3.66 1.93 4.21
N ASN A 129 3.25 0.71 4.55
CA ASN A 129 3.89 -0.11 5.58
C ASN A 129 4.42 -1.41 4.99
N VAL A 130 5.71 -1.66 5.19
CA VAL A 130 6.42 -2.82 4.65
C VAL A 130 7.04 -3.62 5.79
N LYS A 131 6.64 -4.88 5.91
CA LYS A 131 7.11 -5.81 6.96
C LYS A 131 7.87 -7.02 6.41
N GLY A 132 7.91 -7.17 5.10
CA GLY A 132 8.59 -8.28 4.42
C GLY A 132 9.95 -7.89 3.84
N ASN A 133 10.57 -8.83 3.12
CA ASN A 133 11.93 -8.69 2.61
C ASN A 133 11.96 -8.52 1.09
N ASN A 134 13.03 -7.90 0.58
CA ASN A 134 13.36 -7.81 -0.84
C ASN A 134 12.25 -7.20 -1.70
N ASN A 135 11.42 -6.33 -1.13
CA ASN A 135 10.37 -5.66 -1.89
C ASN A 135 10.92 -4.43 -2.60
N MET A 136 10.46 -4.20 -3.82
CA MET A 136 10.94 -3.13 -4.67
C MET A 136 9.81 -2.13 -4.98
N PHE A 137 10.05 -0.87 -4.65
CA PHE A 137 9.14 0.26 -4.90
C PHE A 137 9.80 1.22 -5.87
N VAL A 138 9.27 1.34 -7.09
CA VAL A 138 9.88 2.16 -8.13
C VAL A 138 8.88 3.11 -8.76
N SER A 139 9.28 4.38 -8.87
CA SER A 139 8.51 5.41 -9.57
C SER A 139 7.07 5.57 -9.05
N ASN A 140 6.86 5.37 -7.76
CA ASN A 140 5.57 5.65 -7.14
C ASN A 140 5.47 7.14 -6.78
N SER A 141 4.26 7.67 -6.85
CA SER A 141 3.93 9.02 -6.38
C SER A 141 3.05 8.91 -5.14
N LEU A 142 3.44 9.61 -4.10
CA LEU A 142 2.67 9.73 -2.86
C LEU A 142 2.43 11.21 -2.60
N SER A 143 1.19 11.60 -2.44
CA SER A 143 0.82 12.98 -2.13
C SER A 143 -0.23 13.04 -1.02
N CYS A 144 -0.13 14.11 -0.22
CA CYS A 144 -1.10 14.42 0.81
C CYS A 144 -1.81 15.72 0.44
N GLU A 145 -3.11 15.78 0.66
CA GLU A 145 -3.88 17.01 0.45
C GLU A 145 -3.50 18.10 1.46
N TRP A 146 -3.09 17.69 2.65
CA TRP A 146 -2.68 18.56 3.75
C TRP A 146 -1.22 18.29 4.14
N ALA A 147 -0.52 19.33 4.57
CA ALA A 147 0.81 19.20 5.14
C ALA A 147 0.72 18.58 6.55
N TYR A 148 1.27 17.39 6.69
CA TYR A 148 1.35 16.69 7.99
C TYR A 148 2.78 16.75 8.52
N THR A 149 2.96 17.30 9.73
CA THR A 149 4.27 17.50 10.33
C THR A 149 4.86 16.25 10.96
N ASP A 150 4.03 15.32 11.43
CA ASP A 150 4.47 14.13 12.18
C ASP A 150 4.20 12.81 11.45
N ALA A 151 3.65 12.87 10.25
CA ALA A 151 3.29 11.67 9.51
C ALA A 151 4.52 10.97 8.89
N VAL A 152 4.51 9.64 8.91
CA VAL A 152 5.44 8.79 8.19
C VAL A 152 4.82 8.44 6.84
N ALA A 153 5.52 8.71 5.75
CA ALA A 153 5.06 8.28 4.43
C ALA A 153 5.29 6.78 4.24
N VAL A 154 6.49 6.33 4.54
CA VAL A 154 6.90 4.93 4.38
C VAL A 154 7.48 4.42 5.70
N ASN A 155 6.90 3.36 6.25
CA ASN A 155 7.50 2.59 7.32
C ASN A 155 7.98 1.23 6.77
N ALA A 156 9.29 1.01 6.77
CA ALA A 156 9.95 -0.23 6.40
C ALA A 156 11.02 -0.61 7.44
N THR A 157 10.64 -0.53 8.71
CA THR A 157 11.52 -0.86 9.84
C THR A 157 11.63 -2.36 10.06
N GLN A 158 10.71 -3.15 9.49
CA GLN A 158 10.71 -4.60 9.56
C GLN A 158 11.09 -5.19 8.20
N GLY A 159 11.85 -6.28 8.19
CA GLY A 159 12.35 -6.90 6.97
C GLY A 159 13.63 -6.23 6.45
N THR A 160 14.27 -6.85 5.48
CA THR A 160 15.56 -6.43 4.92
C THR A 160 15.56 -6.48 3.40
N GLY A 161 16.52 -5.80 2.76
CA GLY A 161 16.66 -5.80 1.31
C GLY A 161 15.55 -5.06 0.55
N ASN A 162 14.75 -4.24 1.24
CA ASN A 162 13.74 -3.43 0.58
C ASN A 162 14.38 -2.24 -0.14
N VAL A 163 13.84 -1.86 -1.30
CA VAL A 163 14.36 -0.78 -2.14
C VAL A 163 13.26 0.18 -2.51
N PHE A 164 13.48 1.48 -2.24
CA PHE A 164 12.63 2.59 -2.69
C PHE A 164 13.45 3.45 -3.65
N LYS A 165 13.02 3.53 -4.91
CA LYS A 165 13.76 4.22 -5.95
C LYS A 165 12.88 5.08 -6.84
N ASN A 166 13.36 6.30 -7.14
CA ASN A 166 12.66 7.24 -8.01
C ASN A 166 11.22 7.54 -7.54
N CYS A 167 10.94 7.47 -6.26
CA CYS A 167 9.63 7.79 -5.71
C CYS A 167 9.50 9.29 -5.48
N PHE A 168 8.33 9.82 -5.74
CA PHE A 168 7.99 11.21 -5.49
C PHE A 168 7.07 11.30 -4.28
N ILE A 169 7.45 12.09 -3.29
CA ILE A 169 6.63 12.33 -2.09
C ILE A 169 6.42 13.83 -1.96
N ASP A 170 5.16 14.24 -1.98
CA ASP A 170 4.75 15.63 -1.99
C ASP A 170 3.85 15.97 -0.81
N ASN A 171 3.95 17.23 -0.39
CA ASN A 171 3.12 17.83 0.64
C ASN A 171 3.17 17.12 2.01
N LEU A 172 4.33 16.57 2.36
CA LEU A 172 4.59 15.99 3.67
C LEU A 172 5.74 16.75 4.35
N GLU A 173 5.42 17.54 5.36
CA GLU A 173 6.40 18.37 6.09
C GLU A 173 7.16 17.61 7.19
N SER A 174 6.90 16.32 7.35
CA SER A 174 7.55 15.48 8.36
C SER A 174 9.06 15.38 8.11
N TYR A 175 9.82 15.33 9.18
CA TYR A 175 11.24 14.98 9.15
C TYR A 175 11.50 13.48 9.06
N ARG A 176 10.46 12.64 9.25
CA ARG A 176 10.50 11.18 9.16
C ARG A 176 9.70 10.66 7.97
N VAL A 177 9.95 11.19 6.79
CA VAL A 177 9.22 10.77 5.57
C VAL A 177 9.45 9.29 5.29
N PHE A 178 10.69 8.83 5.38
CA PHE A 178 11.06 7.42 5.32
C PHE A 178 11.57 6.95 6.70
N LEU A 179 10.83 6.08 7.34
CA LEU A 179 11.25 5.38 8.56
C LEU A 179 11.66 3.96 8.17
N VAL A 180 12.96 3.68 8.15
CA VAL A 180 13.50 2.44 7.57
C VAL A 180 14.58 1.84 8.46
N ASN A 181 14.88 0.56 8.29
CA ASN A 181 16.04 -0.08 8.90
C ASN A 181 17.29 0.06 8.00
N ALA A 182 18.46 -0.26 8.55
CA ALA A 182 19.75 -0.15 7.86
C ALA A 182 19.88 -1.05 6.61
N GLY A 183 19.02 -2.07 6.46
CA GLY A 183 19.01 -2.96 5.30
C GLY A 183 18.10 -2.51 4.17
N THR A 184 17.53 -1.30 4.25
CA THR A 184 16.62 -0.74 3.24
C THR A 184 17.33 0.37 2.45
N GLU A 185 17.29 0.28 1.13
CA GLU A 185 17.81 1.31 0.23
C GLU A 185 16.73 2.35 -0.10
N VAL A 186 17.06 3.64 0.05
CA VAL A 186 16.25 4.76 -0.45
C VAL A 186 17.13 5.59 -1.38
N SER A 187 16.81 5.62 -2.66
CA SER A 187 17.66 6.30 -3.65
C SER A 187 16.84 7.06 -4.70
N ASN A 188 17.34 8.24 -5.07
CA ASN A 188 16.73 9.13 -6.06
C ASN A 188 15.24 9.42 -5.79
N CYS A 189 14.81 9.41 -4.54
CA CYS A 189 13.46 9.81 -4.15
C CYS A 189 13.44 11.31 -3.84
N VAL A 190 12.37 11.98 -4.19
CA VAL A 190 12.12 13.33 -3.67
C VAL A 190 11.84 13.17 -2.16
N SER A 191 12.44 14.04 -1.35
CA SER A 191 12.48 13.91 0.12
C SER A 191 13.34 12.75 0.65
N SER A 192 14.30 12.27 -0.14
CA SER A 192 15.27 11.26 0.33
C SER A 192 16.24 11.78 1.41
N ASP A 193 16.32 13.10 1.60
CA ASP A 193 17.01 13.77 2.70
C ASP A 193 16.29 13.60 4.06
N LYS A 194 15.03 13.18 4.05
CA LYS A 194 14.19 12.95 5.23
C LYS A 194 14.06 11.45 5.55
N VAL A 195 15.18 10.75 5.55
CA VAL A 195 15.25 9.32 5.90
C VAL A 195 15.67 9.18 7.37
N SER A 196 14.89 8.47 8.14
CA SER A 196 15.23 8.06 9.51
C SER A 196 15.50 6.55 9.54
N ILE A 197 16.72 6.19 9.95
CA ILE A 197 17.13 4.78 10.10
C ILE A 197 16.86 4.37 11.55
N VAL A 198 16.16 3.26 11.71
CA VAL A 198 15.94 2.63 13.01
C VAL A 198 16.86 1.43 13.12
N GLU A 199 17.63 1.37 14.22
CA GLU A 199 18.55 0.29 14.55
C GLU A 199 17.82 -0.92 15.17
#